data_bb63ff3597601a33cfaf0ce388b70aeb
#
_entry.id   bb63ff3597601a33cfaf0ce388b70aeb
#
_cell.length_a   1.000
_cell.length_b   1.000
_cell.length_c   1.000
_cell.angle_alpha   90.00
_cell.angle_beta   90.00
_cell.angle_gamma   90.00
#
_symmetry.space_group_name_H-M   'P 1'
#
loop_
_entity.id
_entity.type
_entity.pdbx_description
1 polymer ?
#
loop_
_entity_poly.entity_id
_entity_poly.type
_entity_poly.pdbx_seq_one_letter_code
_entity_poly.pdbx_strand_id
1 'polypeptide(L)'
;MLFGERHSSVCCLKSGVYTPLPTFFNEDEELNLEEYEKHLILPVCAGSLGEAVHLSRDERVTLIRCTRQALDKQGFESVPIVAGVGGLSTRETVHLAQDAASAGAAVGMVIPPAYYAATLQQDSSQIEQYYIDICRLSPIPLLLYNFPANSAGQDLSAKSIIRIIENSPNLCGLKLTCPGRMHKLAQVTALVKTNPEFLILDGVIHDLPAWKEFGGHGTVSGISNIAPSSTVRLWNLCCGENPSLEQQKELREVLNVLSKVDTVVMPLGVRGLSAYSDQIRGTDADFVVEYVLGYLHGYGRGPRRPLLALDEMSGKAVTDVLDELLRLENRYEEEVMTSESWTTA
;
A
#
# COMPACT_ATOMS: atom_id res chain seq x y z
N MET A 1 31.88 16.09 10.38
CA MET A 1 31.77 16.63 9.01
C MET A 1 31.18 15.53 8.14
N LEU A 2 29.86 15.61 7.88
CA LEU A 2 29.16 14.75 6.95
C LEU A 2 28.07 15.62 6.29
N PHE A 3 28.50 16.61 5.55
CA PHE A 3 27.63 17.39 4.66
C PHE A 3 28.05 17.05 3.24
N GLY A 4 27.55 15.91 2.73
CA GLY A 4 27.52 15.60 1.32
C GLY A 4 26.43 16.43 0.63
N GLU A 5 26.69 16.77 -0.61
CA GLU A 5 25.85 17.58 -1.49
C GLU A 5 24.39 17.11 -1.52
N ARG A 6 23.46 18.05 -1.60
CA ARG A 6 22.02 17.80 -1.73
C ARG A 6 21.75 17.04 -3.03
N HIS A 7 21.57 15.74 -2.94
CA HIS A 7 20.90 15.00 -4.00
C HIS A 7 19.40 15.24 -3.84
N SER A 8 18.83 16.13 -4.64
CA SER A 8 17.41 16.06 -4.94
C SER A 8 17.25 14.86 -5.87
N SER A 9 17.01 13.68 -5.32
CA SER A 9 16.64 12.52 -6.10
C SER A 9 15.23 12.79 -6.64
N VAL A 10 15.12 12.87 -7.96
CA VAL A 10 13.82 13.01 -8.65
C VAL A 10 12.94 11.83 -8.26
N CYS A 11 11.72 12.09 -7.84
CA CYS A 11 10.76 11.03 -7.54
C CYS A 11 10.44 10.26 -8.83
N CYS A 12 10.67 8.95 -8.83
CA CYS A 12 10.38 8.10 -9.99
C CYS A 12 8.94 7.54 -10.00
N LEU A 13 8.14 7.88 -8.97
CA LEU A 13 6.76 7.41 -8.86
C LEU A 13 5.84 8.19 -9.80
N LYS A 14 4.84 7.51 -10.34
CA LYS A 14 3.80 8.11 -11.20
C LYS A 14 2.45 8.07 -10.51
N SER A 15 1.51 8.93 -10.95
CA SER A 15 0.11 8.83 -10.54
C SER A 15 -0.47 7.47 -10.95
N GLY A 16 -1.21 6.82 -10.02
CA GLY A 16 -1.77 5.50 -10.31
C GLY A 16 -2.18 4.70 -9.07
N VAL A 17 -2.38 3.41 -9.30
CA VAL A 17 -2.69 2.43 -8.26
C VAL A 17 -1.42 1.69 -7.86
N TYR A 18 -1.19 1.59 -6.57
CA TYR A 18 -0.07 0.86 -5.97
C TYR A 18 -0.61 -0.29 -5.12
N THR A 19 -0.04 -1.47 -5.31
CA THR A 19 -0.47 -2.67 -4.60
C THR A 19 0.45 -2.94 -3.40
N PRO A 20 -0.06 -2.84 -2.17
CA PRO A 20 0.70 -3.22 -1.00
C PRO A 20 0.74 -4.74 -0.91
N LEU A 21 1.91 -5.34 -1.14
CA LEU A 21 2.07 -6.78 -1.12
C LEU A 21 1.95 -7.34 0.30
N PRO A 22 1.17 -8.42 0.53
CA PRO A 22 1.23 -9.19 1.75
C PRO A 22 2.54 -9.96 1.84
N THR A 23 2.95 -10.34 3.05
CA THR A 23 4.05 -11.28 3.26
C THR A 23 3.47 -12.66 3.55
N PHE A 24 3.98 -13.68 2.89
CA PHE A 24 3.55 -15.07 3.10
C PHE A 24 4.55 -15.78 4.01
N PHE A 25 4.04 -16.54 4.96
CA PHE A 25 4.83 -17.33 5.90
C PHE A 25 4.47 -18.81 5.79
N ASN A 26 5.41 -19.69 6.11
CA ASN A 26 5.17 -21.11 6.28
C ASN A 26 4.69 -21.44 7.73
N GLU A 27 4.55 -22.72 8.06
CA GLU A 27 4.09 -23.20 9.37
C GLU A 27 5.03 -22.83 10.52
N ASP A 28 6.33 -22.65 10.23
CA ASP A 28 7.35 -22.26 11.19
C ASP A 28 7.49 -20.73 11.33
N GLU A 29 6.56 -19.98 10.72
CA GLU A 29 6.56 -18.51 10.63
C GLU A 29 7.78 -17.93 9.85
N GLU A 30 8.47 -18.74 9.04
CA GLU A 30 9.52 -18.30 8.13
C GLU A 30 8.94 -17.78 6.80
N LEU A 31 9.70 -16.93 6.09
CA LEU A 31 9.26 -16.38 4.80
C LEU A 31 9.00 -17.47 3.75
N ASN A 32 7.83 -17.47 3.13
CA ASN A 32 7.50 -18.28 1.96
C ASN A 32 7.71 -17.47 0.68
N LEU A 33 8.94 -17.45 0.19
CA LEU A 33 9.32 -16.66 -0.98
C LEU A 33 8.74 -17.21 -2.29
N GLU A 34 8.44 -18.50 -2.38
CA GLU A 34 7.82 -19.09 -3.57
C GLU A 34 6.41 -18.56 -3.80
N GLU A 35 5.57 -18.52 -2.75
CA GLU A 35 4.24 -17.94 -2.81
C GLU A 35 4.30 -16.42 -3.01
N TYR A 36 5.28 -15.77 -2.37
CA TYR A 36 5.49 -14.33 -2.53
C TYR A 36 5.81 -13.97 -4.00
N GLU A 37 6.70 -14.71 -4.68
CA GLU A 37 7.03 -14.51 -6.10
C GLU A 37 5.81 -14.74 -7.01
N LYS A 38 4.99 -15.75 -6.72
CA LYS A 38 3.77 -16.04 -7.50
C LYS A 38 2.73 -14.93 -7.43
N HIS A 39 2.69 -14.20 -6.31
CA HIS A 39 1.70 -13.14 -6.07
C HIS A 39 2.16 -11.76 -6.53
N LEU A 40 3.34 -11.61 -7.11
CA LEU A 40 3.88 -10.31 -7.46
C LEU A 40 3.02 -9.54 -8.48
N ILE A 41 2.38 -8.47 -7.97
CA ILE A 41 1.72 -7.40 -8.71
C ILE A 41 2.52 -6.12 -8.44
N LEU A 42 2.26 -4.96 -9.06
CA LEU A 42 3.01 -3.69 -8.92
C LEU A 42 3.29 -3.31 -7.44
N PRO A 43 4.56 -3.25 -6.97
CA PRO A 43 4.87 -3.52 -5.56
C PRO A 43 5.04 -2.31 -4.64
N VAL A 44 4.32 -2.34 -3.51
CA VAL A 44 4.74 -1.71 -2.25
C VAL A 44 5.11 -2.83 -1.26
N CYS A 45 6.40 -3.06 -1.05
CA CYS A 45 6.92 -4.15 -0.21
C CYS A 45 7.04 -3.74 1.27
N ALA A 46 6.89 -4.71 2.18
CA ALA A 46 7.12 -4.55 3.62
C ALA A 46 6.42 -3.29 4.20
N GLY A 47 5.21 -2.99 3.74
CA GLY A 47 4.33 -1.98 4.33
C GLY A 47 3.49 -2.56 5.46
N SER A 48 2.38 -1.87 5.82
CA SER A 48 1.46 -2.35 6.87
C SER A 48 0.83 -3.69 6.50
N LEU A 49 0.40 -3.87 5.25
CA LEU A 49 -0.15 -5.13 4.76
C LEU A 49 0.92 -6.23 4.66
N GLY A 50 2.16 -5.86 4.35
CA GLY A 50 3.31 -6.76 4.34
C GLY A 50 3.91 -7.01 5.72
N GLU A 51 3.18 -6.73 6.80
CA GLU A 51 3.55 -7.02 8.18
C GLU A 51 4.93 -6.51 8.62
N ALA A 52 5.33 -5.34 8.13
CA ALA A 52 6.66 -4.76 8.38
C ALA A 52 7.11 -4.81 9.84
N VAL A 53 6.17 -4.65 10.80
CA VAL A 53 6.49 -4.66 12.24
C VAL A 53 6.84 -6.06 12.77
N HIS A 54 6.48 -7.11 12.06
CA HIS A 54 6.79 -8.51 12.40
C HIS A 54 8.06 -9.02 11.69
N LEU A 55 8.59 -8.24 10.75
CA LEU A 55 9.76 -8.63 9.97
C LEU A 55 11.04 -8.12 10.61
N SER A 56 12.04 -8.99 10.69
CA SER A 56 13.40 -8.60 10.97
C SER A 56 13.96 -7.72 9.85
N ARG A 57 15.08 -7.05 10.11
CA ARG A 57 15.77 -6.24 9.12
C ARG A 57 16.19 -7.04 7.89
N ASP A 58 16.71 -8.25 8.10
CA ASP A 58 17.16 -9.13 7.03
C ASP A 58 16.01 -9.68 6.19
N GLU A 59 14.87 -9.99 6.80
CA GLU A 59 13.65 -10.40 6.08
C GLU A 59 13.13 -9.29 5.18
N ARG A 60 13.11 -8.03 5.63
CA ARG A 60 12.73 -6.90 4.78
C ARG A 60 13.64 -6.77 3.56
N VAL A 61 14.96 -6.89 3.75
CA VAL A 61 15.94 -6.89 2.66
C VAL A 61 15.69 -8.04 1.68
N THR A 62 15.39 -9.23 2.20
CA THR A 62 15.10 -10.42 1.39
C THR A 62 13.88 -10.23 0.52
N LEU A 63 12.77 -9.71 1.08
CA LEU A 63 11.55 -9.43 0.31
C LEU A 63 11.76 -8.38 -0.78
N ILE A 64 12.49 -7.30 -0.50
CA ILE A 64 12.78 -6.26 -1.50
C ILE A 64 13.62 -6.83 -2.64
N ARG A 65 14.66 -7.63 -2.34
CA ARG A 65 15.49 -8.30 -3.35
C ARG A 65 14.70 -9.31 -4.17
N CYS A 66 13.86 -10.12 -3.54
CA CYS A 66 12.97 -11.06 -4.20
C CYS A 66 12.06 -10.33 -5.20
N THR A 67 11.42 -9.24 -4.77
CA THR A 67 10.60 -8.41 -5.63
C THR A 67 11.39 -7.84 -6.82
N ARG A 68 12.58 -7.27 -6.57
CA ARG A 68 13.39 -6.69 -7.67
C ARG A 68 13.79 -7.75 -8.68
N GLN A 69 14.26 -8.90 -8.21
CA GLN A 69 14.65 -10.01 -9.08
C GLN A 69 13.49 -10.56 -9.91
N ALA A 70 12.31 -10.68 -9.31
CA ALA A 70 11.14 -11.17 -10.02
C ALA A 70 10.64 -10.19 -11.09
N LEU A 71 10.66 -8.88 -10.80
CA LEU A 71 10.37 -7.83 -11.79
C LEU A 71 11.39 -7.83 -12.92
N ASP A 72 12.68 -7.90 -12.62
CA ASP A 72 13.75 -7.92 -13.62
C ASP A 72 13.65 -9.13 -14.55
N LYS A 73 13.35 -10.33 -14.00
CA LYS A 73 13.11 -11.55 -14.81
C LYS A 73 11.97 -11.41 -15.81
N GLN A 74 10.99 -10.53 -15.53
CA GLN A 74 9.82 -10.29 -16.38
C GLN A 74 9.96 -9.08 -17.30
N GLY A 75 11.12 -8.39 -17.30
CA GLY A 75 11.37 -7.21 -18.15
C GLY A 75 10.81 -5.91 -17.55
N PHE A 76 10.56 -5.87 -16.24
CA PHE A 76 10.03 -4.71 -15.50
C PHE A 76 11.10 -4.00 -14.67
N GLU A 77 12.33 -3.89 -15.17
CA GLU A 77 13.46 -3.26 -14.48
C GLU A 77 13.18 -1.79 -14.11
N SER A 78 12.37 -1.10 -14.93
CA SER A 78 12.01 0.30 -14.73
C SER A 78 10.92 0.52 -13.68
N VAL A 79 10.23 -0.53 -13.23
CA VAL A 79 9.16 -0.41 -12.23
C VAL A 79 9.75 -0.11 -10.86
N PRO A 80 9.41 1.03 -10.23
CA PRO A 80 9.93 1.40 -8.93
C PRO A 80 9.33 0.56 -7.81
N ILE A 81 10.17 0.14 -6.86
CA ILE A 81 9.73 -0.52 -5.63
C ILE A 81 9.63 0.53 -4.52
N VAL A 82 8.47 0.60 -3.87
CA VAL A 82 8.27 1.37 -2.63
C VAL A 82 8.44 0.42 -1.44
N ALA A 83 9.40 0.67 -0.56
CA ALA A 83 9.65 -0.18 0.61
C ALA A 83 9.21 0.47 1.91
N GLY A 84 8.56 -0.27 2.80
CA GLY A 84 8.29 0.17 4.16
C GLY A 84 9.58 0.22 4.98
N VAL A 85 10.03 1.43 5.34
CA VAL A 85 11.28 1.67 6.07
C VAL A 85 11.06 2.32 7.44
N GLY A 86 9.81 2.43 7.91
CA GLY A 86 9.51 2.94 9.24
C GLY A 86 10.12 2.04 10.33
N GLY A 87 10.89 2.65 11.23
CA GLY A 87 11.48 2.04 12.41
C GLY A 87 11.06 2.74 13.68
N LEU A 88 11.52 2.25 14.83
CA LEU A 88 11.17 2.82 16.15
C LEU A 88 11.99 4.07 16.51
N SER A 89 13.03 4.36 15.78
CA SER A 89 13.90 5.53 15.99
C SER A 89 14.38 6.12 14.67
N THR A 90 14.81 7.40 14.70
CA THR A 90 15.44 8.08 13.56
C THR A 90 16.60 7.26 12.99
N ARG A 91 17.48 6.76 13.85
CA ARG A 91 18.63 5.95 13.44
C ARG A 91 18.22 4.66 12.74
N GLU A 92 17.28 3.93 13.31
CA GLU A 92 16.79 2.68 12.72
C GLU A 92 16.11 2.91 11.37
N THR A 93 15.25 3.92 11.26
CA THR A 93 14.60 4.30 10.00
C THR A 93 15.62 4.62 8.90
N VAL A 94 16.69 5.34 9.23
CA VAL A 94 17.77 5.64 8.28
C VAL A 94 18.49 4.37 7.85
N HIS A 95 18.79 3.44 8.77
CA HIS A 95 19.40 2.15 8.41
C HIS A 95 18.47 1.30 7.53
N LEU A 96 17.17 1.25 7.83
CA LEU A 96 16.20 0.55 6.99
C LEU A 96 16.09 1.17 5.58
N ALA A 97 16.19 2.49 5.46
CA ALA A 97 16.22 3.16 4.17
C ALA A 97 17.50 2.85 3.37
N GLN A 98 18.66 2.77 4.05
CA GLN A 98 19.93 2.37 3.44
C GLN A 98 19.89 0.92 2.95
N ASP A 99 19.34 0.02 3.73
CA ASP A 99 19.18 -1.38 3.35
C ASP A 99 18.23 -1.54 2.19
N ALA A 100 17.08 -0.84 2.23
CA ALA A 100 16.09 -0.86 1.15
C ALA A 100 16.69 -0.35 -0.17
N ALA A 101 17.44 0.75 -0.13
CA ALA A 101 18.16 1.27 -1.28
C ALA A 101 19.15 0.22 -1.85
N SER A 102 19.92 -0.42 -0.99
CA SER A 102 20.90 -1.46 -1.37
C SER A 102 20.23 -2.74 -1.90
N ALA A 103 18.97 -2.97 -1.54
CA ALA A 103 18.16 -4.10 -1.99
C ALA A 103 17.39 -3.83 -3.29
N GLY A 104 17.40 -2.58 -3.81
CA GLY A 104 16.76 -2.19 -5.05
C GLY A 104 15.45 -1.42 -4.91
N ALA A 105 15.11 -0.93 -3.72
CA ALA A 105 13.99 -0.02 -3.54
C ALA A 105 14.31 1.38 -4.08
N ALA A 106 13.34 1.99 -4.75
CA ALA A 106 13.44 3.33 -5.31
C ALA A 106 12.94 4.41 -4.33
N VAL A 107 11.99 4.08 -3.46
CA VAL A 107 11.37 4.99 -2.50
C VAL A 107 11.13 4.27 -1.17
N GLY A 108 11.35 4.99 -0.06
CA GLY A 108 11.02 4.51 1.27
C GLY A 108 9.68 5.08 1.78
N MET A 109 8.77 4.24 2.26
CA MET A 109 7.52 4.68 2.90
C MET A 109 7.66 4.62 4.43
N VAL A 110 7.35 5.73 5.11
CA VAL A 110 7.58 5.88 6.55
C VAL A 110 6.28 6.20 7.29
N ILE A 111 5.87 5.29 8.16
CA ILE A 111 4.81 5.50 9.17
C ILE A 111 5.43 6.07 10.47
N PRO A 112 4.73 6.90 11.26
CA PRO A 112 5.25 7.39 12.53
C PRO A 112 5.62 6.25 13.51
N PRO A 113 6.71 6.39 14.30
CA PRO A 113 7.08 5.41 15.32
C PRO A 113 6.03 5.36 16.44
N ALA A 114 5.49 4.16 16.71
CA ALA A 114 4.29 4.00 17.55
C ALA A 114 4.58 3.91 19.06
N TYR A 115 5.75 3.43 19.48
CA TYR A 115 5.99 3.07 20.89
C TYR A 115 5.84 4.26 21.85
N TYR A 116 6.36 5.44 21.49
CA TYR A 116 6.23 6.68 22.25
C TYR A 116 5.15 7.62 21.72
N ALA A 117 4.11 7.09 21.09
CA ALA A 117 3.04 7.88 20.46
C ALA A 117 2.43 8.93 21.39
N ALA A 118 2.15 8.58 22.65
CA ALA A 118 1.59 9.51 23.63
C ALA A 118 2.50 10.74 23.88
N THR A 119 3.81 10.54 23.92
CA THR A 119 4.78 11.65 24.07
C THR A 119 4.88 12.49 22.81
N LEU A 120 4.96 11.84 21.64
CA LEU A 120 5.07 12.51 20.34
C LEU A 120 3.82 13.33 19.99
N GLN A 121 2.64 12.91 20.46
CA GLN A 121 1.40 13.64 20.25
C GLN A 121 1.28 14.89 21.15
N GLN A 122 1.98 14.95 22.29
CA GLN A 122 1.97 16.13 23.16
C GLN A 122 2.73 17.31 22.55
N ASP A 123 3.73 17.03 21.71
CA ASP A 123 4.53 18.05 21.04
C ASP A 123 4.82 17.62 19.61
N SER A 124 4.03 18.16 18.67
CA SER A 124 4.16 17.85 17.25
C SER A 124 5.53 18.21 16.65
N SER A 125 6.30 19.08 17.28
CA SER A 125 7.63 19.45 16.80
C SER A 125 8.59 18.27 16.79
N GLN A 126 8.41 17.28 17.69
CA GLN A 126 9.24 16.09 17.77
C GLN A 126 9.04 15.18 16.56
N ILE A 127 7.79 14.94 16.16
CA ILE A 127 7.48 14.11 14.98
C ILE A 127 7.81 14.85 13.68
N GLU A 128 7.63 16.16 13.64
CA GLU A 128 8.06 17.00 12.52
C GLU A 128 9.58 16.90 12.34
N GLN A 129 10.36 17.05 13.41
CA GLN A 129 11.80 16.94 13.38
C GLN A 129 12.28 15.53 12.99
N TYR A 130 11.59 14.48 13.47
CA TYR A 130 11.85 13.11 13.05
C TYR A 130 11.81 12.98 11.52
N TYR A 131 10.74 13.44 10.86
CA TYR A 131 10.63 13.38 9.41
C TYR A 131 11.67 14.21 8.67
N ILE A 132 11.97 15.41 9.17
CA ILE A 132 13.01 16.27 8.61
C ILE A 132 14.39 15.57 8.66
N ASP A 133 14.71 14.97 9.80
CA ASP A 133 16.01 14.30 9.99
C ASP A 133 16.15 13.03 9.13
N ILE A 134 15.12 12.18 9.06
CA ILE A 134 15.18 10.98 8.20
C ILE A 134 15.23 11.34 6.72
N CYS A 135 14.50 12.35 6.27
CA CYS A 135 14.58 12.84 4.89
C CYS A 135 15.96 13.35 4.54
N ARG A 136 16.63 14.07 5.46
CA ARG A 136 17.99 14.56 5.27
C ARG A 136 19.02 13.45 5.16
N LEU A 137 18.82 12.31 5.86
CA LEU A 137 19.79 11.23 6.01
C LEU A 137 19.52 10.03 5.11
N SER A 138 18.33 9.93 4.53
CA SER A 138 17.95 8.82 3.64
C SER A 138 18.66 8.91 2.29
N PRO A 139 19.21 7.79 1.77
CA PRO A 139 19.80 7.75 0.44
C PRO A 139 18.77 7.72 -0.70
N ILE A 140 17.50 7.44 -0.40
CA ILE A 140 16.39 7.40 -1.34
C ILE A 140 15.30 8.39 -0.92
N PRO A 141 14.46 8.87 -1.87
CA PRO A 141 13.29 9.67 -1.54
C PRO A 141 12.37 8.96 -0.55
N LEU A 142 11.70 9.74 0.30
CA LEU A 142 10.76 9.20 1.27
C LEU A 142 9.33 9.63 0.96
N LEU A 143 8.39 8.77 1.28
CA LEU A 143 6.95 8.98 1.26
C LEU A 143 6.43 8.93 2.70
N LEU A 144 5.86 10.04 3.18
CA LEU A 144 5.25 10.11 4.49
C LEU A 144 3.94 9.30 4.50
N TYR A 145 3.75 8.43 5.48
CA TYR A 145 2.55 7.64 5.64
C TYR A 145 1.81 7.99 6.93
N ASN A 146 0.67 8.67 6.80
CA ASN A 146 -0.19 9.02 7.93
C ASN A 146 -1.31 7.99 8.07
N PHE A 147 -1.15 7.07 9.01
CA PHE A 147 -2.12 6.00 9.30
C PHE A 147 -2.29 5.80 10.82
N PRO A 148 -3.17 6.56 11.46
CA PRO A 148 -3.38 6.52 12.90
C PRO A 148 -3.67 5.14 13.47
N ALA A 149 -4.45 4.31 12.77
CA ALA A 149 -4.78 2.96 13.21
C ALA A 149 -3.54 2.09 13.44
N ASN A 150 -2.48 2.26 12.64
CA ASN A 150 -1.24 1.49 12.73
C ASN A 150 -0.08 2.25 13.38
N SER A 151 -0.33 3.46 13.91
CA SER A 151 0.68 4.28 14.59
C SER A 151 0.22 4.74 15.99
N ALA A 152 -0.52 3.88 16.70
CA ALA A 152 -1.04 4.13 18.05
C ALA A 152 -1.83 5.45 18.15
N GLY A 153 -2.69 5.72 17.17
CA GLY A 153 -3.57 6.89 17.16
C GLY A 153 -2.89 8.20 16.73
N GLN A 154 -1.62 8.19 16.32
CA GLN A 154 -0.96 9.40 15.84
C GLN A 154 -1.54 9.84 14.50
N ASP A 155 -2.20 10.99 14.50
CA ASP A 155 -2.74 11.63 13.32
C ASP A 155 -2.05 12.97 13.07
N LEU A 156 -1.18 13.02 12.07
CA LEU A 156 -0.48 14.25 11.71
C LEU A 156 -1.47 15.29 11.18
N SER A 157 -1.44 16.48 11.77
CA SER A 157 -2.24 17.60 11.29
C SER A 157 -1.78 18.06 9.90
N ALA A 158 -2.66 18.66 9.12
CA ALA A 158 -2.25 19.26 7.84
C ALA A 158 -1.13 20.30 8.04
N LYS A 159 -1.15 21.05 9.14
CA LYS A 159 -0.10 22.02 9.49
C LYS A 159 1.26 21.33 9.69
N SER A 160 1.30 20.22 10.42
CA SER A 160 2.54 19.45 10.62
C SER A 160 3.04 18.84 9.31
N ILE A 161 2.13 18.29 8.49
CA ILE A 161 2.47 17.76 7.17
C ILE A 161 3.08 18.86 6.28
N ILE A 162 2.47 20.02 6.21
CA ILE A 162 2.98 21.18 5.45
C ILE A 162 4.38 21.58 5.92
N ARG A 163 4.61 21.69 7.24
CA ARG A 163 5.94 22.00 7.79
C ARG A 163 6.99 20.95 7.42
N ILE A 164 6.62 19.67 7.44
CA ILE A 164 7.52 18.60 7.03
C ILE A 164 7.86 18.75 5.53
N ILE A 165 6.89 18.98 4.67
CA ILE A 165 7.10 19.16 3.22
C ILE A 165 8.06 20.33 2.95
N GLU A 166 7.82 21.49 3.58
CA GLU A 166 8.63 22.70 3.40
C GLU A 166 10.09 22.52 3.82
N ASN A 167 10.38 21.62 4.77
CA ASN A 167 11.71 21.42 5.34
C ASN A 167 12.38 20.09 4.93
N SER A 168 11.77 19.33 4.02
CA SER A 168 12.23 18.00 3.62
C SER A 168 12.29 17.85 2.11
N PRO A 169 13.32 18.38 1.41
CA PRO A 169 13.42 18.32 -0.05
C PRO A 169 13.52 16.89 -0.62
N ASN A 170 13.86 15.91 0.21
CA ASN A 170 13.88 14.48 -0.15
C ASN A 170 12.55 13.76 0.16
N LEU A 171 11.51 14.50 0.55
CA LEU A 171 10.15 13.96 0.68
C LEU A 171 9.45 14.07 -0.69
N CYS A 172 9.12 12.94 -1.30
CA CYS A 172 8.55 12.88 -2.65
C CYS A 172 7.03 12.72 -2.68
N GLY A 173 6.40 12.55 -1.53
CA GLY A 173 4.95 12.41 -1.46
C GLY A 173 4.44 12.03 -0.09
N LEU A 174 3.13 11.81 -0.03
CA LEU A 174 2.49 11.32 1.18
C LEU A 174 1.35 10.34 0.84
N LYS A 175 1.10 9.42 1.78
CA LYS A 175 -0.05 8.53 1.79
C LYS A 175 -0.93 8.87 2.99
N LEU A 176 -2.22 9.12 2.74
CA LEU A 176 -3.21 9.44 3.78
C LEU A 176 -4.21 8.30 3.93
N THR A 177 -4.17 7.61 5.07
CA THR A 177 -5.14 6.59 5.47
C THR A 177 -5.69 6.98 6.85
N CYS A 178 -6.31 8.16 6.94
CA CYS A 178 -6.68 8.77 8.20
C CYS A 178 -8.05 9.44 8.14
N PRO A 179 -8.72 9.66 9.28
CA PRO A 179 -9.91 10.51 9.33
C PRO A 179 -9.62 11.92 8.78
N GLY A 180 -10.58 12.52 8.09
CA GLY A 180 -10.44 13.87 7.55
C GLY A 180 -9.39 14.01 6.43
N ARG A 181 -9.00 12.90 5.77
CA ARG A 181 -8.00 12.89 4.69
C ARG A 181 -8.33 13.82 3.53
N MET A 182 -9.60 13.95 3.14
CA MET A 182 -10.02 14.89 2.09
C MET A 182 -9.73 16.35 2.44
N HIS A 183 -9.92 16.73 3.72
CA HIS A 183 -9.57 18.06 4.19
C HIS A 183 -8.06 18.30 4.18
N LYS A 184 -7.26 17.30 4.58
CA LYS A 184 -5.80 17.37 4.49
C LYS A 184 -5.32 17.42 3.04
N LEU A 185 -5.93 16.61 2.14
CA LEU A 185 -5.66 16.65 0.71
C LEU A 185 -5.81 18.07 0.16
N ALA A 186 -6.95 18.72 0.41
CA ALA A 186 -7.22 20.07 -0.10
C ALA A 186 -6.17 21.10 0.35
N GLN A 187 -5.70 21.01 1.59
CA GLN A 187 -4.67 21.92 2.11
C GLN A 187 -3.29 21.64 1.52
N VAL A 188 -2.90 20.37 1.40
CA VAL A 188 -1.58 19.98 0.86
C VAL A 188 -1.52 20.22 -0.64
N THR A 189 -2.59 19.90 -1.38
CA THR A 189 -2.65 20.13 -2.83
C THR A 189 -2.42 21.59 -3.18
N ALA A 190 -2.93 22.54 -2.37
CA ALA A 190 -2.71 23.95 -2.57
C ALA A 190 -1.22 24.34 -2.48
N LEU A 191 -0.47 23.68 -1.60
CA LEU A 191 0.98 23.91 -1.41
C LEU A 191 1.80 23.30 -2.57
N VAL A 192 1.48 22.05 -2.96
CA VAL A 192 2.34 21.30 -3.90
C VAL A 192 2.02 21.51 -5.38
N LYS A 193 1.09 22.41 -5.71
CA LYS A 193 0.74 22.76 -7.11
C LYS A 193 1.94 23.12 -7.98
N THR A 194 3.01 23.65 -7.38
CA THR A 194 4.24 24.00 -8.09
C THR A 194 5.27 22.89 -8.12
N ASN A 195 4.98 21.75 -7.50
CA ASN A 195 5.84 20.56 -7.49
C ASN A 195 5.08 19.34 -8.05
N PRO A 196 5.04 19.17 -9.38
CA PRO A 196 4.28 18.09 -10.03
C PRO A 196 4.80 16.69 -9.73
N GLU A 197 6.02 16.60 -9.17
CA GLU A 197 6.64 15.31 -8.78
C GLU A 197 6.24 14.88 -7.36
N PHE A 198 5.56 15.74 -6.60
CA PHE A 198 5.11 15.39 -5.25
C PHE A 198 3.76 14.66 -5.30
N LEU A 199 3.75 13.39 -4.93
CA LEU A 199 2.54 12.55 -4.99
C LEU A 199 1.74 12.59 -3.69
N ILE A 200 0.41 12.66 -3.83
CA ILE A 200 -0.52 12.52 -2.71
C ILE A 200 -1.42 11.32 -3.00
N LEU A 201 -1.18 10.22 -2.26
CA LEU A 201 -1.87 8.95 -2.42
C LEU A 201 -2.89 8.72 -1.31
N ASP A 202 -4.04 8.15 -1.66
CA ASP A 202 -5.00 7.63 -0.69
C ASP A 202 -4.62 6.21 -0.25
N GLY A 203 -5.18 5.77 0.86
CA GLY A 203 -5.11 4.37 1.30
C GLY A 203 -6.46 3.66 1.22
N VAL A 204 -7.47 4.27 0.57
CA VAL A 204 -8.85 3.79 0.55
C VAL A 204 -9.41 3.88 -0.87
N ILE A 205 -9.84 2.74 -1.43
CA ILE A 205 -10.22 2.68 -2.85
C ILE A 205 -11.53 3.41 -3.16
N HIS A 206 -12.48 3.43 -2.24
CA HIS A 206 -13.79 4.01 -2.48
C HIS A 206 -13.81 5.53 -2.57
N ASP A 207 -12.76 6.20 -2.10
CA ASP A 207 -12.63 7.66 -2.25
C ASP A 207 -11.96 8.08 -3.57
N LEU A 208 -11.44 7.14 -4.36
CA LEU A 208 -10.57 7.42 -5.50
C LEU A 208 -11.15 8.44 -6.51
N PRO A 209 -12.46 8.41 -6.88
CA PRO A 209 -13.01 9.43 -7.77
C PRO A 209 -12.94 10.84 -7.18
N ALA A 210 -13.39 11.02 -5.94
CA ALA A 210 -13.33 12.30 -5.25
C ALA A 210 -11.88 12.71 -4.98
N TRP A 211 -11.02 11.75 -4.60
CA TRP A 211 -9.58 11.97 -4.40
C TRP A 211 -8.91 12.57 -5.64
N LYS A 212 -9.20 11.98 -6.82
CA LYS A 212 -8.70 12.45 -8.11
C LYS A 212 -9.22 13.85 -8.47
N GLU A 213 -10.51 14.09 -8.26
CA GLU A 213 -11.14 15.39 -8.52
C GLU A 213 -10.51 16.51 -7.68
N PHE A 214 -10.16 16.24 -6.43
CA PHE A 214 -9.50 17.20 -5.54
C PHE A 214 -7.98 17.27 -5.69
N GLY A 215 -7.42 16.70 -6.76
CA GLY A 215 -6.00 16.80 -7.10
C GLY A 215 -5.10 15.75 -6.45
N GLY A 216 -5.67 14.64 -5.98
CA GLY A 216 -4.92 13.47 -5.56
C GLY A 216 -4.34 12.69 -6.75
N HIS A 217 -3.29 11.92 -6.49
CA HIS A 217 -2.47 11.29 -7.53
C HIS A 217 -2.65 9.77 -7.65
N GLY A 218 -3.52 9.17 -6.83
CA GLY A 218 -3.76 7.74 -6.85
C GLY A 218 -4.00 7.14 -5.48
N THR A 219 -3.89 5.82 -5.38
CA THR A 219 -4.14 5.08 -4.15
C THR A 219 -3.15 3.95 -3.94
N VAL A 220 -2.94 3.59 -2.67
CA VAL A 220 -2.27 2.34 -2.27
C VAL A 220 -3.33 1.46 -1.64
N SER A 221 -3.92 0.55 -2.42
CA SER A 221 -5.09 -0.23 -2.03
C SER A 221 -4.79 -1.73 -1.89
N GLY A 222 -5.25 -2.33 -0.78
CA GLY A 222 -5.19 -3.78 -0.58
C GLY A 222 -6.06 -4.57 -1.55
N ILE A 223 -7.14 -3.97 -2.05
CA ILE A 223 -8.07 -4.61 -2.99
C ILE A 223 -7.40 -4.96 -4.32
N SER A 224 -6.36 -4.23 -4.72
CA SER A 224 -5.60 -4.54 -5.94
C SER A 224 -4.85 -5.89 -5.88
N ASN A 225 -4.69 -6.50 -4.70
CA ASN A 225 -4.22 -7.88 -4.58
C ASN A 225 -5.27 -8.93 -5.00
N ILE A 226 -6.53 -8.56 -5.01
CA ILE A 226 -7.67 -9.46 -5.27
C ILE A 226 -8.25 -9.18 -6.65
N ALA A 227 -8.35 -7.93 -7.03
CA ALA A 227 -8.99 -7.46 -8.24
C ALA A 227 -8.16 -6.36 -8.93
N PRO A 228 -6.98 -6.73 -9.48
CA PRO A 228 -6.08 -5.78 -10.14
C PRO A 228 -6.72 -5.12 -11.37
N SER A 229 -7.39 -5.89 -12.24
CA SER A 229 -7.99 -5.38 -13.48
C SER A 229 -9.13 -4.40 -13.20
N SER A 230 -10.01 -4.73 -12.25
CA SER A 230 -11.10 -3.85 -11.80
C SER A 230 -10.57 -2.58 -11.17
N THR A 231 -9.49 -2.67 -10.40
CA THR A 231 -8.88 -1.50 -9.75
C THR A 231 -8.21 -0.58 -10.77
N VAL A 232 -7.51 -1.13 -11.76
CA VAL A 232 -6.95 -0.36 -12.88
C VAL A 232 -8.06 0.25 -13.73
N ARG A 233 -9.15 -0.47 -13.98
CA ARG A 233 -10.31 0.06 -14.69
C ARG A 233 -10.92 1.25 -13.97
N LEU A 234 -11.12 1.15 -12.65
CA LEU A 234 -11.59 2.27 -11.85
C LEU A 234 -10.67 3.50 -12.00
N TRP A 235 -9.36 3.31 -11.90
CA TRP A 235 -8.38 4.38 -12.09
C TRP A 235 -8.52 5.04 -13.46
N ASN A 236 -8.60 4.25 -14.53
CA ASN A 236 -8.73 4.76 -15.90
C ASN A 236 -10.02 5.56 -16.09
N LEU A 237 -11.13 5.10 -15.49
CA LEU A 237 -12.41 5.82 -15.50
C LEU A 237 -12.33 7.15 -14.74
N CYS A 238 -11.56 7.21 -13.63
CA CYS A 238 -11.32 8.45 -12.88
C CYS A 238 -10.41 9.44 -13.61
N CYS A 239 -9.56 8.96 -14.53
CA CYS A 239 -8.62 9.79 -15.30
C CYS A 239 -9.19 10.28 -16.62
N GLY A 240 -10.32 9.74 -17.08
CA GLY A 240 -10.96 10.12 -18.34
C GLY A 240 -11.45 11.56 -18.34
N GLU A 241 -11.11 12.31 -19.40
CA GLU A 241 -11.65 13.65 -19.63
C GLU A 241 -13.03 13.54 -20.30
N ASN A 242 -14.01 14.31 -19.83
CA ASN A 242 -15.36 14.36 -20.38
C ASN A 242 -16.05 12.97 -20.52
N PRO A 243 -16.21 12.21 -19.42
CA PRO A 243 -16.71 10.85 -19.48
C PRO A 243 -18.16 10.81 -20.03
N SER A 244 -18.42 9.84 -20.93
CA SER A 244 -19.77 9.58 -21.43
C SER A 244 -20.72 9.14 -20.32
N LEU A 245 -22.03 9.17 -20.57
CA LEU A 245 -23.02 8.67 -19.60
C LEU A 245 -22.81 7.19 -19.28
N GLU A 246 -22.34 6.41 -20.25
CA GLU A 246 -22.02 5.00 -20.06
C GLU A 246 -20.81 4.81 -19.16
N GLN A 247 -19.71 5.55 -19.39
CA GLN A 247 -18.53 5.56 -18.54
C GLN A 247 -18.84 6.00 -17.10
N GLN A 248 -19.72 7.00 -16.94
CA GLN A 248 -20.17 7.42 -15.60
C GLN A 248 -21.02 6.35 -14.89
N LYS A 249 -21.81 5.58 -15.64
CA LYS A 249 -22.56 4.44 -15.09
C LYS A 249 -21.63 3.33 -14.69
N GLU A 250 -20.69 2.98 -15.55
CA GLU A 250 -19.64 1.97 -15.29
C GLU A 250 -18.79 2.36 -14.07
N LEU A 251 -18.35 3.62 -13.97
CA LEU A 251 -17.61 4.11 -12.79
C LEU A 251 -18.36 3.83 -11.50
N ARG A 252 -19.69 4.12 -11.48
CA ARG A 252 -20.51 3.87 -10.29
C ARG A 252 -20.67 2.38 -9.98
N GLU A 253 -20.81 1.54 -11.01
CA GLU A 253 -20.89 0.09 -10.86
C GLU A 253 -19.60 -0.47 -10.23
N VAL A 254 -18.44 -0.18 -10.84
CA VAL A 254 -17.12 -0.63 -10.36
C VAL A 254 -16.86 -0.13 -8.95
N LEU A 255 -17.09 1.16 -8.71
CA LEU A 255 -16.88 1.75 -7.39
C LEU A 255 -17.76 1.11 -6.32
N ASN A 256 -19.02 0.80 -6.63
CA ASN A 256 -19.95 0.18 -5.69
C ASN A 256 -19.47 -1.22 -5.30
N VAL A 257 -19.02 -2.04 -6.25
CA VAL A 257 -18.50 -3.39 -5.98
C VAL A 257 -17.22 -3.31 -5.14
N LEU A 258 -16.24 -2.52 -5.57
CA LEU A 258 -14.98 -2.37 -4.84
C LEU A 258 -15.19 -1.80 -3.44
N SER A 259 -16.11 -0.84 -3.26
CA SER A 259 -16.41 -0.24 -1.95
C SER A 259 -17.04 -1.23 -0.98
N LYS A 260 -17.91 -2.14 -1.45
CA LYS A 260 -18.50 -3.18 -0.59
C LYS A 260 -17.40 -4.08 -0.02
N VAL A 261 -16.49 -4.55 -0.87
CA VAL A 261 -15.38 -5.41 -0.45
C VAL A 261 -14.42 -4.66 0.49
N ASP A 262 -14.04 -3.44 0.14
CA ASP A 262 -13.16 -2.60 0.94
C ASP A 262 -13.74 -2.35 2.36
N THR A 263 -15.04 -2.12 2.44
CA THR A 263 -15.75 -1.91 3.73
C THR A 263 -15.69 -3.15 4.64
N VAL A 264 -15.66 -4.34 4.08
CA VAL A 264 -15.58 -5.60 4.84
C VAL A 264 -14.13 -5.98 5.14
N VAL A 265 -13.23 -5.87 4.14
CA VAL A 265 -11.86 -6.37 4.23
C VAL A 265 -10.94 -5.42 4.97
N MET A 266 -11.03 -4.09 4.75
CA MET A 266 -10.13 -3.11 5.35
C MET A 266 -10.13 -3.10 6.88
N PRO A 267 -11.27 -3.21 7.59
CA PRO A 267 -11.28 -3.29 9.05
C PRO A 267 -10.57 -4.53 9.61
N LEU A 268 -10.47 -5.60 8.82
CA LEU A 268 -9.81 -6.84 9.19
C LEU A 268 -8.28 -6.76 9.02
N GLY A 269 -7.80 -5.75 8.28
CA GLY A 269 -6.39 -5.50 8.04
C GLY A 269 -5.67 -6.69 7.38
N VAL A 270 -4.46 -7.01 7.86
CA VAL A 270 -3.66 -8.14 7.38
C VAL A 270 -4.42 -9.46 7.48
N ARG A 271 -5.18 -9.66 8.55
CA ARG A 271 -5.98 -10.88 8.80
C ARG A 271 -7.00 -11.15 7.70
N GLY A 272 -7.57 -10.12 7.09
CA GLY A 272 -8.53 -10.23 5.98
C GLY A 272 -7.92 -10.67 4.66
N LEU A 273 -6.62 -10.51 4.47
CA LEU A 273 -5.93 -10.80 3.21
C LEU A 273 -5.02 -12.04 3.26
N SER A 274 -4.49 -12.41 4.41
CA SER A 274 -3.36 -13.35 4.51
C SER A 274 -3.62 -14.67 5.22
N ALA A 275 -4.84 -15.04 5.60
CA ALA A 275 -5.01 -16.20 6.47
C ALA A 275 -5.47 -17.49 5.76
N TYR A 276 -4.80 -18.59 6.08
CA TYR A 276 -5.15 -19.97 5.74
C TYR A 276 -5.38 -20.79 7.01
N SER A 277 -6.33 -21.72 7.01
CA SER A 277 -6.55 -22.68 8.09
C SER A 277 -6.53 -24.12 7.58
N ASP A 278 -5.53 -24.90 8.01
CA ASP A 278 -5.40 -26.34 7.69
C ASP A 278 -6.48 -27.21 8.35
N GLN A 279 -7.28 -26.69 9.28
CA GLN A 279 -8.26 -27.50 10.02
C GLN A 279 -9.49 -27.95 9.21
N ILE A 280 -9.58 -27.56 7.93
CA ILE A 280 -10.80 -27.77 7.14
C ILE A 280 -10.61 -28.78 5.98
N ARG A 281 -9.52 -29.54 5.96
CA ARG A 281 -9.32 -30.60 4.94
C ARG A 281 -10.10 -31.90 5.20
N GLY A 282 -11.13 -31.92 6.02
CA GLY A 282 -11.65 -33.20 6.47
C GLY A 282 -13.13 -33.42 6.73
N THR A 283 -14.08 -32.56 6.43
CA THR A 283 -15.52 -32.88 6.55
C THR A 283 -16.38 -32.02 5.64
N ASP A 284 -17.31 -32.71 4.94
CA ASP A 284 -18.45 -32.20 4.15
C ASP A 284 -18.59 -30.68 3.90
N ALA A 285 -18.42 -30.39 2.70
CA ALA A 285 -18.73 -29.40 1.67
C ALA A 285 -19.36 -28.02 1.99
N ASP A 286 -19.67 -27.63 3.22
CA ASP A 286 -20.50 -26.43 3.43
C ASP A 286 -19.91 -25.31 4.32
N PHE A 287 -18.69 -25.40 4.85
CA PHE A 287 -18.13 -24.37 5.73
C PHE A 287 -16.60 -24.19 5.60
N VAL A 288 -16.13 -23.73 4.44
CA VAL A 288 -14.72 -23.39 4.27
C VAL A 288 -14.57 -21.89 4.08
N VAL A 289 -14.22 -21.20 5.16
CA VAL A 289 -13.84 -19.78 5.09
C VAL A 289 -12.32 -19.69 4.98
N GLU A 290 -11.82 -19.87 3.78
CA GLU A 290 -10.45 -19.54 3.44
C GLU A 290 -10.38 -18.07 3.04
N TYR A 291 -9.44 -17.33 3.65
CA TYR A 291 -9.30 -15.90 3.40
C TYR A 291 -8.89 -15.60 1.97
N VAL A 292 -9.13 -14.39 1.53
CA VAL A 292 -9.23 -14.04 0.12
C VAL A 292 -8.10 -14.58 -0.73
N LEU A 293 -6.84 -14.47 -0.34
CA LEU A 293 -5.72 -14.97 -1.15
C LEU A 293 -5.54 -16.49 -1.01
N GLY A 294 -5.78 -17.06 0.16
CA GLY A 294 -5.84 -18.50 0.38
C GLY A 294 -7.01 -19.13 -0.37
N TYR A 295 -8.18 -18.49 -0.32
CA TYR A 295 -9.38 -18.90 -1.05
C TYR A 295 -9.17 -18.86 -2.57
N LEU A 296 -8.61 -17.76 -3.09
CA LEU A 296 -8.45 -17.55 -4.54
C LEU A 296 -7.27 -18.31 -5.12
N HIS A 297 -6.18 -18.43 -4.39
CA HIS A 297 -4.90 -18.90 -4.94
C HIS A 297 -4.31 -20.10 -4.21
N GLY A 298 -4.90 -20.51 -3.09
CA GLY A 298 -4.47 -21.66 -2.31
C GLY A 298 -3.12 -21.49 -1.60
N TYR A 299 -2.69 -20.25 -1.37
CA TYR A 299 -1.45 -19.97 -0.66
C TYR A 299 -1.62 -18.95 0.49
N GLY A 300 -0.65 -18.90 1.40
CA GLY A 300 -0.69 -18.16 2.65
C GLY A 300 -1.18 -19.00 3.83
N ARG A 301 -0.49 -18.92 4.97
CA ARG A 301 -0.78 -19.68 6.21
C ARG A 301 -1.31 -18.78 7.32
N GLY A 302 -1.70 -17.56 7.00
CA GLY A 302 -2.11 -16.54 7.94
C GLY A 302 -0.99 -15.57 8.32
N PRO A 303 -1.35 -14.52 9.08
CA PRO A 303 -0.38 -13.54 9.54
C PRO A 303 0.55 -14.12 10.59
N ARG A 304 1.76 -13.53 10.70
CA ARG A 304 2.69 -13.88 11.77
C ARG A 304 2.11 -13.52 13.15
N ARG A 305 2.37 -14.35 14.15
CA ARG A 305 1.97 -14.08 15.53
C ARG A 305 2.54 -12.74 16.04
N PRO A 306 1.80 -11.98 16.87
CA PRO A 306 0.62 -12.38 17.65
C PRO A 306 -0.73 -12.24 16.92
N LEU A 307 -0.75 -11.85 15.65
CA LEU A 307 -2.01 -11.81 14.89
C LEU A 307 -2.51 -13.25 14.68
N LEU A 308 -3.81 -13.42 14.86
CA LEU A 308 -4.47 -14.72 14.65
C LEU A 308 -5.22 -14.69 13.32
N ALA A 309 -5.42 -15.86 12.76
CA ALA A 309 -6.35 -16.07 11.66
C ALA A 309 -7.73 -15.48 11.99
N LEU A 310 -8.56 -15.20 10.98
CA LEU A 310 -9.94 -14.76 11.21
C LEU A 310 -10.76 -15.89 11.86
N ASP A 311 -11.81 -15.49 12.58
CA ASP A 311 -12.88 -16.39 12.98
C ASP A 311 -13.83 -16.67 11.82
N GLU A 312 -14.61 -17.73 11.94
CA GLU A 312 -15.55 -18.21 10.94
C GLU A 312 -16.55 -17.14 10.48
N MET A 313 -17.09 -16.37 11.42
CA MET A 313 -18.09 -15.34 11.12
C MET A 313 -17.48 -14.19 10.28
N SER A 314 -16.30 -13.72 10.66
CA SER A 314 -15.58 -12.68 9.91
C SER A 314 -15.19 -13.16 8.53
N GLY A 315 -14.74 -14.39 8.42
CA GLY A 315 -14.40 -14.99 7.15
C GLY A 315 -15.60 -15.16 6.23
N LYS A 316 -16.76 -15.61 6.75
CA LYS A 316 -18.00 -15.69 5.97
C LYS A 316 -18.39 -14.32 5.41
N ALA A 317 -18.29 -13.27 6.21
CA ALA A 317 -18.59 -11.91 5.75
C ALA A 317 -17.68 -11.48 4.57
N VAL A 318 -16.43 -11.94 4.54
CA VAL A 318 -15.52 -11.71 3.41
C VAL A 318 -15.97 -12.47 2.18
N THR A 319 -16.24 -13.80 2.28
CA THR A 319 -16.66 -14.61 1.14
C THR A 319 -17.98 -14.13 0.52
N ASP A 320 -18.92 -13.66 1.35
CA ASP A 320 -20.23 -13.15 0.87
C ASP A 320 -20.11 -11.93 -0.07
N VAL A 321 -19.02 -11.16 0.02
CA VAL A 321 -18.79 -9.99 -0.85
C VAL A 321 -17.87 -10.28 -2.04
N LEU A 322 -17.18 -11.43 -2.06
CA LEU A 322 -16.22 -11.77 -3.13
C LEU A 322 -16.87 -12.16 -4.44
N ASP A 323 -18.03 -12.82 -4.42
CA ASP A 323 -18.67 -13.35 -5.64
C ASP A 323 -18.98 -12.25 -6.68
N GLU A 324 -19.40 -11.07 -6.20
CA GLU A 324 -19.67 -9.92 -7.08
C GLU A 324 -18.37 -9.34 -7.62
N LEU A 325 -17.32 -9.27 -6.78
CA LEU A 325 -16.00 -8.79 -7.17
C LEU A 325 -15.35 -9.70 -8.21
N LEU A 326 -15.38 -11.02 -8.00
CA LEU A 326 -14.77 -11.99 -8.93
C LEU A 326 -15.45 -11.98 -10.30
N ARG A 327 -16.79 -11.82 -10.35
CA ARG A 327 -17.49 -11.63 -11.62
C ARG A 327 -17.08 -10.36 -12.34
N LEU A 328 -16.86 -9.29 -11.58
CA LEU A 328 -16.38 -8.02 -12.13
C LEU A 328 -14.95 -8.16 -12.65
N GLU A 329 -14.06 -8.78 -11.89
CA GLU A 329 -12.66 -9.00 -12.24
C GLU A 329 -12.52 -9.86 -13.50
N ASN A 330 -13.20 -11.01 -13.56
CA ASN A 330 -13.18 -11.89 -14.72
C ASN A 330 -13.63 -11.16 -16.00
N ARG A 331 -14.67 -10.29 -15.91
CA ARG A 331 -15.10 -9.49 -17.06
C ARG A 331 -13.98 -8.61 -17.60
N TYR A 332 -13.23 -7.94 -16.72
CA TYR A 332 -12.15 -7.06 -17.16
C TYR A 332 -10.89 -7.80 -17.58
N GLU A 333 -10.61 -8.96 -17.01
CA GLU A 333 -9.52 -9.83 -17.48
C GLU A 333 -9.79 -10.33 -18.92
N GLU A 334 -11.03 -10.73 -19.24
CA GLU A 334 -11.43 -11.14 -20.58
C GLU A 334 -11.33 -9.97 -21.59
N GLU A 335 -11.74 -8.76 -21.21
CA GLU A 335 -11.60 -7.56 -22.04
C GLU A 335 -10.13 -7.24 -22.33
N VAL A 336 -9.26 -7.41 -21.36
CA VAL A 336 -7.82 -7.24 -21.48
C VAL A 336 -7.22 -8.25 -22.46
N MET A 337 -7.55 -9.55 -22.31
CA MET A 337 -7.04 -10.61 -23.18
C MET A 337 -7.53 -10.49 -24.64
N THR A 338 -8.69 -9.90 -24.85
CA THR A 338 -9.26 -9.69 -26.18
C THR A 338 -8.79 -8.40 -26.86
N SER A 339 -8.29 -7.44 -26.12
CA SER A 339 -7.72 -6.22 -26.66
C SER A 339 -6.23 -6.43 -26.96
N GLU A 340 -5.83 -6.54 -28.24
CA GLU A 340 -4.42 -6.64 -28.69
C GLU A 340 -3.54 -5.41 -28.36
N SER A 341 -3.94 -4.56 -27.42
CA SER A 341 -3.30 -3.28 -27.13
C SER A 341 -2.67 -3.18 -25.75
N TRP A 342 -1.81 -4.13 -25.38
CA TRP A 342 -0.82 -3.90 -24.31
C TRP A 342 0.58 -3.72 -24.90
N THR A 343 0.78 -2.62 -25.61
CA THR A 343 2.10 -2.09 -25.89
C THR A 343 2.23 -0.76 -25.16
N THR A 344 3.04 -0.78 -24.10
CA THR A 344 3.73 0.38 -23.49
C THR A 344 2.87 1.56 -23.02
N ALA A 345 2.59 1.61 -21.75
CA ALA A 345 2.46 2.87 -21.03
C ALA A 345 3.52 2.95 -19.92
#